data_340aeb09eba60a6f6418eb7197779ffc
#
_entry.id   340aeb09eba60a6f6418eb7197779ffc
#
_cell.length_a   1.000
_cell.length_b   1.000
_cell.length_c   1.000
_cell.angle_alpha   90.00
_cell.angle_beta   90.00
_cell.angle_gamma   90.00
#
_symmetry.space_group_name_H-M   'P 1'
#
loop_
_entity.id
_entity.type
_entity.pdbx_description
1 polymer ?
#
loop_
_entity_poly.entity_id
_entity_poly.type
_entity_poly.pdbx_seq_one_letter_code
_entity_poly.pdbx_strand_id
1 'polypeptide(L)'
;CDHGQCGACTVLVDGRRINSCLSFAVMHGGDEVTTIEGLGQPGRLHPMQAAFVKHDGFQCGYCTPGQICSSVAVLEEIKANIPSHVTGDLNAQTLLSEAEIRERMSG
;
A
#
# COMPACT_ATOMS: atom_id res chain seq x y z
N CYS A 1 -1.49 -12.20 -10.77
CA CYS A 1 -1.72 -13.60 -10.37
C CYS A 1 -3.20 -13.96 -10.27
N ASP A 2 -4.06 -12.98 -10.04
CA ASP A 2 -5.52 -13.14 -9.93
C ASP A 2 -5.98 -14.09 -8.80
N HIS A 3 -5.17 -14.19 -7.74
CA HIS A 3 -5.51 -15.00 -6.56
C HIS A 3 -4.93 -14.44 -5.24
N GLY A 4 -4.59 -13.15 -5.23
CA GLY A 4 -4.23 -12.43 -4.00
C GLY A 4 -2.81 -12.64 -3.47
N GLN A 5 -1.89 -13.21 -4.26
CA GLN A 5 -0.53 -13.53 -3.80
C GLN A 5 0.50 -12.43 -4.09
N CYS A 6 0.44 -11.82 -5.28
CA CYS A 6 1.55 -10.97 -5.74
C CYS A 6 1.43 -9.49 -5.36
N GLY A 7 0.27 -9.01 -4.94
CA GLY A 7 0.04 -7.62 -4.58
C GLY A 7 0.11 -6.59 -5.73
N ALA A 8 0.41 -7.02 -6.97
CA ALA A 8 0.56 -6.10 -8.10
C ALA A 8 -0.73 -5.30 -8.42
N CYS A 9 -1.88 -5.85 -8.08
CA CYS A 9 -3.19 -5.21 -8.27
C CYS A 9 -3.66 -4.35 -7.09
N THR A 10 -2.79 -4.09 -6.10
CA THR A 10 -3.17 -3.30 -4.93
C THR A 10 -3.59 -1.88 -5.35
N VAL A 11 -4.76 -1.48 -4.88
CA VAL A 11 -5.32 -0.14 -5.03
C VAL A 11 -5.79 0.35 -3.66
N LEU A 12 -6.12 1.64 -3.56
CA LEU A 12 -6.72 2.22 -2.35
C LEU A 12 -8.22 2.41 -2.57
N VAL A 13 -9.03 1.87 -1.66
CA VAL A 13 -10.48 2.11 -1.62
C VAL A 13 -10.77 2.85 -0.33
N ASP A 14 -11.24 4.08 -0.44
CA ASP A 14 -11.43 5.00 0.69
C ASP A 14 -10.19 5.07 1.59
N GLY A 15 -9.00 5.11 0.98
CA GLY A 15 -7.72 5.17 1.67
C GLY A 15 -7.19 3.83 2.21
N ARG A 16 -7.93 2.74 2.07
CA ARG A 16 -7.53 1.40 2.54
C ARG A 16 -7.05 0.55 1.38
N ARG A 17 -5.92 -0.14 1.55
CA ARG A 17 -5.40 -1.02 0.50
C ARG A 17 -6.22 -2.30 0.37
N ILE A 18 -6.51 -2.68 -0.86
CA ILE A 18 -7.13 -3.95 -1.21
C ILE A 18 -6.42 -4.58 -2.41
N ASN A 19 -6.49 -5.89 -2.53
CA ASN A 19 -6.13 -6.59 -3.76
C ASN A 19 -7.34 -6.57 -4.70
N SER A 20 -7.30 -5.75 -5.75
CA SER A 20 -8.44 -5.56 -6.64
C SER A 20 -8.87 -6.83 -7.37
N CYS A 21 -7.96 -7.78 -7.57
CA CYS A 21 -8.30 -9.09 -8.16
C CYS A 21 -9.21 -9.96 -7.28
N LEU A 22 -9.33 -9.65 -5.98
CA LEU A 22 -10.19 -10.38 -5.03
C LEU A 22 -11.49 -9.63 -4.72
N SER A 23 -11.77 -8.55 -5.41
CA SER A 23 -12.93 -7.70 -5.12
C SER A 23 -13.79 -7.46 -6.36
N PHE A 24 -15.10 -7.59 -6.21
CA PHE A 24 -16.03 -7.31 -7.30
C PHE A 24 -16.33 -5.81 -7.39
N ALA A 25 -16.24 -5.26 -8.58
CA ALA A 25 -16.52 -3.83 -8.81
C ALA A 25 -17.92 -3.41 -8.31
N VAL A 26 -18.90 -4.30 -8.40
CA VAL A 26 -20.26 -4.05 -7.91
C VAL A 26 -20.33 -3.76 -6.40
N MET A 27 -19.35 -4.22 -5.61
CA MET A 27 -19.27 -3.97 -4.18
C MET A 27 -18.81 -2.56 -3.82
N HIS A 28 -18.29 -1.81 -4.79
CA HIS A 28 -17.66 -0.49 -4.59
C HIS A 28 -18.50 0.67 -5.17
N GLY A 29 -19.79 0.46 -5.30
CA GLY A 29 -20.70 1.56 -5.70
C GLY A 29 -20.67 2.67 -4.65
N GLY A 30 -20.21 3.88 -5.06
CA GLY A 30 -20.07 5.02 -4.15
C GLY A 30 -18.72 5.12 -3.44
N ASP A 31 -17.85 4.12 -3.52
CA ASP A 31 -16.51 4.18 -2.95
C ASP A 31 -15.55 4.98 -3.84
N GLU A 32 -14.57 5.61 -3.23
CA GLU A 32 -13.46 6.28 -3.92
C GLU A 32 -12.31 5.29 -4.13
N VAL A 33 -12.05 4.93 -5.39
CA VAL A 33 -10.95 4.04 -5.77
C VAL A 33 -9.78 4.87 -6.30
N THR A 34 -8.62 4.77 -5.65
CA THR A 34 -7.39 5.44 -6.06
C THR A 34 -6.37 4.40 -6.54
N THR A 35 -5.95 4.55 -7.78
CA THR A 35 -4.85 3.77 -8.36
C THR A 35 -3.55 4.56 -8.28
N ILE A 36 -2.44 3.97 -8.77
CA ILE A 36 -1.13 4.65 -8.78
C ILE A 36 -1.18 6.01 -9.49
N GLU A 37 -2.00 6.14 -10.53
CA GLU A 37 -2.16 7.38 -11.30
C GLU A 37 -2.83 8.50 -10.48
N GLY A 38 -3.59 8.13 -9.46
CA GLY A 38 -4.26 9.07 -8.56
C GLY A 38 -3.40 9.60 -7.42
N LEU A 39 -2.23 9.00 -7.16
CA LEU A 39 -1.35 9.41 -6.07
C LEU A 39 -0.51 10.64 -6.42
N GLY A 40 -0.12 10.79 -7.67
CA GLY A 40 0.70 11.91 -8.12
C GLY A 40 0.66 12.05 -9.64
N GLN A 41 1.26 13.11 -10.14
CA GLN A 41 1.27 13.47 -11.55
C GLN A 41 2.72 13.62 -12.04
N PRO A 42 3.01 13.49 -13.35
CA PRO A 42 4.29 13.89 -13.89
C PRO A 42 4.65 15.31 -13.48
N GLY A 43 5.85 15.49 -12.89
CA GLY A 43 6.29 16.76 -12.32
C GLY A 43 5.77 17.09 -10.92
N ARG A 44 4.84 16.30 -10.37
CA ARG A 44 4.30 16.42 -9.00
C ARG A 44 4.06 15.05 -8.39
N LEU A 45 5.08 14.23 -8.34
CA LEU A 45 5.00 12.89 -7.77
C LEU A 45 4.65 12.94 -6.28
N HIS A 46 3.86 11.96 -5.84
CA HIS A 46 3.71 11.69 -4.42
C HIS A 46 5.09 11.39 -3.80
N PRO A 47 5.39 11.81 -2.55
CA PRO A 47 6.69 11.55 -1.91
C PRO A 47 7.13 10.09 -1.96
N MET A 48 6.21 9.14 -1.84
CA MET A 48 6.50 7.72 -1.96
C MET A 48 6.95 7.33 -3.38
N GLN A 49 6.29 7.84 -4.41
CA GLN A 49 6.70 7.63 -5.81
C GLN A 49 8.11 8.19 -6.05
N ALA A 50 8.37 9.41 -5.56
CA ALA A 50 9.68 10.04 -5.66
C ALA A 50 10.76 9.23 -4.92
N ALA A 51 10.44 8.66 -3.76
CA ALA A 51 11.37 7.81 -3.00
C ALA A 51 11.71 6.53 -3.77
N PHE A 52 10.74 5.85 -4.38
CA PHE A 52 10.98 4.67 -5.21
C PHE A 52 11.92 4.99 -6.38
N VAL A 53 11.75 6.13 -7.04
CA VAL A 53 12.65 6.57 -8.11
C VAL A 53 14.04 6.88 -7.57
N LYS A 54 14.12 7.67 -6.50
CA LYS A 54 15.39 8.12 -5.90
C LYS A 54 16.25 6.95 -5.40
N HIS A 55 15.62 5.93 -4.83
CA HIS A 55 16.31 4.80 -4.22
C HIS A 55 16.31 3.55 -5.11
N ASP A 56 15.92 3.68 -6.36
CA ASP A 56 15.88 2.57 -7.32
C ASP A 56 15.08 1.37 -6.80
N GLY A 57 13.92 1.64 -6.23
CA GLY A 57 13.09 0.69 -5.50
C GLY A 57 12.30 -0.29 -6.38
N PHE A 58 12.74 -0.54 -7.60
CA PHE A 58 12.08 -1.42 -8.55
C PHE A 58 13.09 -2.01 -9.55
N GLN A 59 12.73 -3.13 -10.14
CA GLN A 59 13.47 -3.74 -11.25
C GLN A 59 12.64 -3.65 -12.53
N CYS A 60 11.84 -4.68 -12.86
CA CYS A 60 11.00 -4.65 -14.06
C CYS A 60 9.79 -3.70 -13.96
N GLY A 61 9.47 -3.23 -12.77
CA GLY A 61 8.38 -2.28 -12.54
C GLY A 61 6.96 -2.88 -12.48
N TYR A 62 6.79 -4.18 -12.68
CA TYR A 62 5.46 -4.80 -12.73
C TYR A 62 4.71 -4.70 -11.40
N CYS A 63 5.37 -5.00 -10.27
CA CYS A 63 4.76 -4.90 -8.93
C CYS A 63 4.79 -3.47 -8.36
N THR A 64 5.53 -2.55 -8.97
CA THR A 64 5.82 -1.23 -8.40
C THR A 64 4.56 -0.41 -8.10
N PRO A 65 3.55 -0.31 -8.96
CA PRO A 65 2.32 0.41 -8.64
C PRO A 65 1.65 -0.09 -7.37
N GLY A 66 1.49 -1.41 -7.25
CA GLY A 66 0.89 -2.05 -6.08
C GLY A 66 1.72 -1.83 -4.82
N GLN A 67 3.04 -1.93 -4.91
CA GLN A 67 3.96 -1.71 -3.78
C GLN A 67 3.93 -0.26 -3.29
N ILE A 68 3.84 0.71 -4.20
CA ILE A 68 3.71 2.12 -3.82
C ILE A 68 2.36 2.37 -3.11
N CYS A 69 1.25 1.87 -3.66
CA CYS A 69 -0.06 1.97 -3.00
C CYS A 69 -0.04 1.31 -1.61
N SER A 70 0.54 0.12 -1.49
CA SER A 70 0.71 -0.56 -0.20
C SER A 70 1.54 0.27 0.78
N SER A 71 2.66 0.84 0.35
CA SER A 71 3.54 1.65 1.20
C SER A 71 2.82 2.89 1.75
N VAL A 72 2.02 3.55 0.91
CA VAL A 72 1.21 4.70 1.34
C VAL A 72 0.20 4.26 2.40
N ALA A 73 -0.49 3.14 2.17
CA ALA A 73 -1.47 2.60 3.12
C ALA A 73 -0.82 2.17 4.44
N VAL A 74 0.38 1.56 4.41
CA VAL A 74 1.12 1.18 5.63
C VAL A 74 1.38 2.38 6.54
N LEU A 75 1.74 3.53 5.99
CA LEU A 75 1.94 4.74 6.78
C LEU A 75 0.64 5.18 7.49
N GLU A 76 -0.48 5.10 6.80
CA GLU A 76 -1.79 5.43 7.39
C GLU A 76 -2.24 4.39 8.42
N GLU A 77 -1.98 3.11 8.19
CA GLU A 77 -2.24 2.03 9.16
C GLU A 77 -1.48 2.27 10.47
N ILE A 78 -0.20 2.64 10.37
CA ILE A 78 0.63 2.94 11.55
C ILE A 78 0.14 4.19 12.28
N LYS A 79 -0.22 5.26 11.56
CA LYS A 79 -0.82 6.46 12.15
C LYS A 79 -2.15 6.15 12.87
N ALA A 80 -2.95 5.25 12.30
CA ALA A 80 -4.21 4.80 12.90
C ALA A 80 -4.01 3.76 14.02
N ASN A 81 -2.78 3.43 14.34
CA ASN A 81 -2.41 2.44 15.37
C ASN A 81 -2.98 1.04 15.12
N ILE A 82 -3.09 0.64 13.86
CA ILE A 82 -3.54 -0.70 13.49
C ILE A 82 -2.39 -1.69 13.72
N PRO A 83 -2.58 -2.72 14.58
CA PRO A 83 -1.51 -3.69 14.86
C PRO A 83 -1.25 -4.64 13.69
N SER A 84 -0.06 -5.23 13.68
CA SER A 84 0.32 -6.35 12.82
C SER A 84 0.73 -7.56 13.65
N HIS A 85 1.10 -8.66 12.99
CA HIS A 85 1.56 -9.87 13.68
C HIS A 85 2.85 -9.67 14.50
N VAL A 86 3.63 -8.64 14.18
CA VAL A 86 4.89 -8.34 14.88
C VAL A 86 4.74 -7.20 15.89
N THR A 87 3.55 -6.66 16.06
CA THR A 87 3.29 -5.61 17.06
C THR A 87 3.32 -6.22 18.46
N GLY A 88 4.33 -5.83 19.25
CA GLY A 88 4.59 -6.44 20.56
C GLY A 88 3.63 -6.02 21.68
N ASP A 89 3.15 -4.78 21.65
CA ASP A 89 2.24 -4.22 22.65
C ASP A 89 1.05 -3.54 21.96
N LEU A 90 -0.12 -4.13 22.11
CA LEU A 90 -1.37 -3.63 21.51
C LEU A 90 -1.92 -2.38 22.21
N ASN A 91 -1.43 -2.05 23.41
CA ASN A 91 -1.84 -0.87 24.16
C ASN A 91 -0.91 0.33 23.92
N ALA A 92 0.24 0.12 23.30
CA ALA A 92 1.17 1.18 22.94
C ALA A 92 0.95 1.67 21.50
N GLN A 93 1.46 2.86 21.20
CA GLN A 93 1.45 3.36 19.83
C GLN A 93 2.36 2.49 18.94
N THR A 94 1.82 2.01 17.82
CA THR A 94 2.60 1.29 16.82
C THR A 94 3.62 2.25 16.19
N LEU A 95 4.88 1.85 16.17
CA LEU A 95 5.97 2.61 15.57
C LEU A 95 6.36 2.00 14.22
N LEU A 96 6.78 2.86 13.31
CA LEU A 96 7.35 2.43 12.02
C LEU A 96 8.73 1.83 12.27
N SER A 97 8.81 0.51 12.40
CA SER A 97 10.05 -0.25 12.52
C SER A 97 10.32 -1.08 11.28
N GLU A 98 11.55 -1.56 11.14
CA GLU A 98 11.89 -2.46 10.03
C GLU A 98 11.06 -3.74 10.05
N ALA A 99 10.77 -4.29 11.24
CA ALA A 99 9.94 -5.47 11.40
C ALA A 99 8.49 -5.22 10.94
N GLU A 100 7.91 -4.07 11.33
CA GLU A 100 6.58 -3.66 10.90
C GLU A 100 6.52 -3.45 9.38
N ILE A 101 7.54 -2.81 8.79
CA ILE A 101 7.59 -2.61 7.34
C ILE A 101 7.65 -3.96 6.62
N ARG A 102 8.54 -4.86 7.05
CA ARG A 102 8.68 -6.18 6.43
C ARG A 102 7.38 -6.97 6.49
N GLU A 103 6.73 -7.00 7.67
CA GLU A 103 5.47 -7.72 7.83
C GLU A 103 4.36 -7.15 6.95
N ARG A 104 4.18 -5.83 6.99
CA ARG A 104 3.08 -5.15 6.26
C ARG A 104 3.28 -5.11 4.76
N MET A 105 4.53 -5.19 4.29
CA MET A 105 4.89 -5.18 2.88
C MET A 105 5.14 -6.58 2.31
N SER A 106 5.09 -7.63 3.15
CA SER A 106 5.15 -9.01 2.69
C SER A 106 3.84 -9.42 2.03
N GLY A 107 3.92 -10.09 0.88
CA GLY A 107 2.70 -10.53 0.19
C GLY A 107 2.96 -10.79 -1.25
#